data_b668adfc727f2221198d329f45ab2152
#
_entry.id   b668adfc727f2221198d329f45ab2152
#
_cell.length_a   1.000
_cell.length_b   1.000
_cell.length_c   1.000
_cell.angle_alpha   90.00
_cell.angle_beta   90.00
_cell.angle_gamma   90.00
#
_symmetry.space_group_name_H-M   'P 1'
#
loop_
_entity.id
_entity.type
_entity.pdbx_description
1 polymer ?
#
loop_
_entity_poly.entity_id
_entity_poly.type
_entity_poly.pdbx_seq_one_letter_code
_entity_poly.pdbx_strand_id
1 'polypeptide(L)'
;MRAMLATMMMLIMTTAALAGCAGSDITQDDVDQARSEGLAEGIAQATTVSTLDVIMARDPPMMNCGVKSEQWGMGYLNTDSEYTGLDVEYCKAIAAAIGLDPANDITYVYSSGSERFNLLRDSEIDVLIRTTTWTTSRDADLNADFAGINFYDGQAILVNGEKIANDGTPSVYDMGGA
;
A
#
# COMPACT_ATOMS: atom_id res chain seq x y z
N MET A 1 35.76 -5.38 25.07
CA MET A 1 35.59 -5.18 23.63
C MET A 1 34.32 -4.41 23.28
N ARG A 2 33.13 -4.78 23.76
CA ARG A 2 31.85 -4.06 23.40
C ARG A 2 31.80 -2.58 23.87
N ALA A 3 32.36 -2.26 25.06
CA ALA A 3 32.41 -0.89 25.58
C ALA A 3 33.36 0.01 24.77
N MET A 4 34.44 -0.54 24.25
CA MET A 4 35.44 0.20 23.46
C MET A 4 34.93 0.55 22.06
N LEU A 5 34.10 -0.30 21.48
CA LEU A 5 33.42 -0.02 20.19
C LEU A 5 32.38 1.11 20.32
N ALA A 6 31.61 1.11 21.43
CA ALA A 6 30.59 2.12 21.66
C ALA A 6 31.20 3.52 21.88
N THR A 7 32.31 3.61 22.59
CA THR A 7 33.05 4.89 22.80
C THR A 7 33.71 5.38 21.52
N MET A 8 34.21 4.49 20.66
CA MET A 8 34.79 4.85 19.39
C MET A 8 33.72 5.34 18.38
N MET A 9 32.55 4.72 18.39
CA MET A 9 31.42 5.13 17.56
C MET A 9 30.83 6.48 18.00
N MET A 10 30.79 6.77 19.28
CA MET A 10 30.33 8.05 19.82
C MET A 10 31.33 9.18 19.53
N LEU A 11 32.62 8.88 19.47
CA LEU A 11 33.67 9.87 19.13
C LEU A 11 33.63 10.24 17.65
N ILE A 12 33.30 9.31 16.77
CA ILE A 12 33.14 9.56 15.33
C ILE A 12 31.92 10.45 15.06
N MET A 13 30.81 10.25 15.77
CA MET A 13 29.61 11.09 15.62
C MET A 13 29.83 12.53 16.12
N THR A 14 30.66 12.73 17.16
CA THR A 14 30.94 14.08 17.68
C THR A 14 31.91 14.86 16.79
N THR A 15 32.80 14.20 16.07
CA THR A 15 33.73 14.87 15.12
C THR A 15 33.03 15.28 13.84
N ALA A 16 32.04 14.52 13.37
CA ALA A 16 31.24 14.88 12.20
C ALA A 16 30.35 16.12 12.45
N ALA A 17 29.84 16.30 13.69
CA ALA A 17 29.02 17.46 14.04
C ALA A 17 29.84 18.78 14.14
N LEU A 18 31.15 18.73 14.36
CA LEU A 18 32.01 19.90 14.47
C LEU A 18 32.63 20.33 13.12
N ALA A 19 32.65 19.45 12.12
CA ALA A 19 33.20 19.77 10.78
C ALA A 19 32.24 20.62 9.94
N GLY A 20 30.96 20.74 10.34
CA GLY A 20 29.93 21.47 9.60
C GLY A 20 29.95 23.00 9.73
N CYS A 21 30.91 23.59 10.50
CA CYS A 21 30.98 25.03 10.71
C CYS A 21 32.22 25.72 10.13
N ALA A 22 33.12 25.02 9.41
CA ALA A 22 34.20 25.65 8.70
C ALA A 22 33.75 25.83 7.22
N GLY A 23 33.40 27.07 6.87
CA GLY A 23 32.87 27.43 5.54
C GLY A 23 33.81 27.01 4.41
N SER A 24 33.58 25.83 3.88
CA SER A 24 33.92 25.49 2.50
C SER A 24 32.67 25.67 1.68
N ASP A 25 32.76 26.41 0.58
CA ASP A 25 31.65 26.51 -0.36
C ASP A 25 31.29 25.10 -0.81
N ILE A 26 30.12 24.61 -0.37
CA ILE A 26 29.57 23.33 -0.82
C ILE A 26 29.28 23.49 -2.30
N THR A 27 30.00 22.77 -3.13
CA THR A 27 29.76 22.76 -4.58
C THR A 27 28.62 21.86 -4.97
N GLN A 28 28.07 22.08 -6.16
CA GLN A 28 27.01 21.18 -6.67
C GLN A 28 27.53 19.74 -6.80
N ASP A 29 28.81 19.56 -7.10
CA ASP A 29 29.46 18.25 -7.18
C ASP A 29 29.47 17.54 -5.82
N ASP A 30 29.69 18.26 -4.70
CA ASP A 30 29.63 17.68 -3.35
C ASP A 30 28.21 17.20 -3.00
N VAL A 31 27.20 17.96 -3.43
CA VAL A 31 25.80 17.58 -3.24
C VAL A 31 25.44 16.35 -4.07
N ASP A 32 25.84 16.31 -5.32
CA ASP A 32 25.57 15.21 -6.23
C ASP A 32 26.33 13.94 -5.80
N GLN A 33 27.54 14.07 -5.31
CA GLN A 33 28.30 12.96 -4.72
C GLN A 33 27.62 12.41 -3.45
N ALA A 34 27.28 13.27 -2.49
CA ALA A 34 26.60 12.86 -1.26
C ALA A 34 25.24 12.19 -1.55
N ARG A 35 24.52 12.69 -2.56
CA ARG A 35 23.27 12.10 -3.03
C ARG A 35 23.48 10.72 -3.66
N SER A 36 24.51 10.56 -4.49
CA SER A 36 24.82 9.26 -5.12
C SER A 36 25.30 8.22 -4.09
N GLU A 37 26.13 8.65 -3.13
CA GLU A 37 26.60 7.79 -2.03
C GLU A 37 25.45 7.37 -1.12
N GLY A 38 24.58 8.29 -0.69
CA GLY A 38 23.41 8.00 0.11
C GLY A 38 22.41 7.09 -0.59
N LEU A 39 22.23 7.27 -1.91
CA LEU A 39 21.39 6.40 -2.71
C LEU A 39 22.00 4.99 -2.83
N ALA A 40 23.31 4.88 -3.06
CA ALA A 40 24.01 3.60 -3.15
C ALA A 40 24.01 2.85 -1.81
N GLU A 41 24.21 3.54 -0.68
CA GLU A 41 24.06 2.96 0.66
C GLU A 41 22.63 2.52 0.94
N GLY A 42 21.64 3.34 0.58
CA GLY A 42 20.22 3.01 0.72
C GLY A 42 19.85 1.76 -0.08
N ILE A 43 20.32 1.65 -1.32
CA ILE A 43 20.11 0.46 -2.18
C ILE A 43 20.86 -0.75 -1.60
N ALA A 44 22.06 -0.59 -1.09
CA ALA A 44 22.86 -1.70 -0.51
C ALA A 44 22.27 -2.20 0.83
N GLN A 45 21.63 -1.33 1.61
CA GLN A 45 20.93 -1.70 2.84
C GLN A 45 19.54 -2.26 2.60
N ALA A 46 18.91 -1.88 1.49
CA ALA A 46 17.67 -2.45 0.99
C ALA A 46 17.94 -3.80 0.30
N THR A 47 18.44 -4.79 1.01
CA THR A 47 18.16 -6.18 0.67
C THR A 47 16.69 -6.42 0.96
N THR A 48 15.83 -5.78 0.19
CA THR A 48 14.40 -6.04 0.24
C THR A 48 14.19 -7.43 -0.36
N VAL A 49 13.98 -8.39 0.53
CA VAL A 49 13.34 -9.63 0.13
C VAL A 49 12.05 -9.22 -0.55
N SER A 50 11.88 -9.52 -1.81
CA SER A 50 10.67 -9.11 -2.53
C SER A 50 9.45 -9.81 -1.96
N THR A 51 8.27 -9.20 -2.03
CA THR A 51 7.01 -9.85 -1.64
C THR A 51 6.81 -11.18 -2.35
N LEU A 52 7.24 -11.27 -3.61
CA LEU A 52 7.22 -12.54 -4.36
C LEU A 52 8.11 -13.61 -3.72
N ASP A 53 9.34 -13.26 -3.32
CA ASP A 53 10.24 -14.21 -2.65
C ASP A 53 9.64 -14.69 -1.33
N VAL A 54 8.98 -13.81 -0.57
CA VAL A 54 8.28 -14.18 0.68
C VAL A 54 7.16 -15.17 0.40
N ILE A 55 6.32 -14.90 -0.60
CA ILE A 55 5.21 -15.78 -1.00
C ILE A 55 5.75 -17.17 -1.40
N MET A 56 6.77 -17.20 -2.25
CA MET A 56 7.33 -18.42 -2.80
C MET A 56 8.17 -19.22 -1.79
N ALA A 57 8.64 -18.58 -0.71
CA ALA A 57 9.38 -19.24 0.37
C ALA A 57 8.47 -19.94 1.40
N ARG A 58 7.17 -19.73 1.37
CA ARG A 58 6.21 -20.46 2.22
C ARG A 58 6.13 -21.93 1.80
N ASP A 59 5.77 -22.82 2.72
CA ASP A 59 5.60 -24.25 2.46
C ASP A 59 4.20 -24.71 2.95
N PRO A 60 3.22 -24.92 2.05
CA PRO A 60 3.28 -24.64 0.59
C PRO A 60 3.29 -23.14 0.27
N PRO A 61 3.75 -22.73 -0.92
CA PRO A 61 3.63 -21.36 -1.38
C PRO A 61 2.18 -20.89 -1.38
N MET A 62 1.93 -19.70 -0.79
CA MET A 62 0.56 -19.18 -0.61
C MET A 62 0.57 -17.66 -0.56
N MET A 63 -0.40 -17.03 -1.25
CA MET A 63 -0.59 -15.59 -1.26
C MET A 63 -1.73 -15.17 -0.32
N ASN A 64 -1.46 -14.25 0.59
CA ASN A 64 -2.46 -13.61 1.44
C ASN A 64 -3.00 -12.37 0.75
N CYS A 65 -4.27 -12.41 0.32
CA CYS A 65 -4.92 -11.31 -0.37
C CYS A 65 -5.93 -10.60 0.53
N GLY A 66 -5.70 -9.31 0.81
CA GLY A 66 -6.60 -8.46 1.58
C GLY A 66 -7.76 -7.96 0.74
N VAL A 67 -8.99 -8.31 1.10
CA VAL A 67 -10.22 -7.94 0.38
C VAL A 67 -11.30 -7.44 1.35
N LYS A 68 -12.37 -6.87 0.81
CA LYS A 68 -13.61 -6.63 1.55
C LYS A 68 -14.48 -7.89 1.63
N SER A 69 -15.43 -7.92 2.57
CA SER A 69 -16.43 -8.98 2.69
C SER A 69 -17.87 -8.52 2.52
N GLU A 70 -18.10 -7.20 2.46
CA GLU A 70 -19.45 -6.61 2.50
C GLU A 70 -19.80 -5.74 1.29
N GLN A 71 -19.01 -5.77 0.21
CA GLN A 71 -19.27 -4.96 -0.98
C GLN A 71 -19.59 -5.81 -2.20
N TRP A 72 -20.86 -5.83 -2.56
CA TRP A 72 -21.36 -6.53 -3.74
C TRP A 72 -20.62 -6.13 -5.01
N GLY A 73 -20.27 -7.12 -5.82
CA GLY A 73 -19.59 -6.93 -7.09
C GLY A 73 -18.08 -6.64 -6.98
N MET A 74 -17.60 -6.22 -5.83
CA MET A 74 -16.17 -5.94 -5.56
C MET A 74 -15.55 -7.02 -4.69
N GLY A 75 -15.65 -6.91 -3.35
CA GLY A 75 -15.23 -7.92 -2.40
C GLY A 75 -16.41 -8.31 -1.51
N TYR A 76 -16.95 -9.48 -1.71
CA TYR A 76 -18.14 -9.95 -1.01
C TYR A 76 -17.99 -11.40 -0.56
N LEU A 77 -18.26 -11.65 0.72
CA LEU A 77 -18.35 -13.00 1.28
C LEU A 77 -19.81 -13.46 1.23
N ASN A 78 -20.08 -14.50 0.46
CA ASN A 78 -21.43 -15.01 0.27
C ASN A 78 -21.87 -15.90 1.45
N THR A 79 -23.12 -16.38 1.44
CA THR A 79 -23.69 -17.23 2.47
C THR A 79 -23.03 -18.61 2.55
N ASP A 80 -22.36 -19.03 1.49
CA ASP A 80 -21.62 -20.30 1.42
C ASP A 80 -20.17 -20.16 1.90
N SER A 81 -19.84 -18.98 2.47
CA SER A 81 -18.50 -18.62 2.93
C SER A 81 -17.46 -18.53 1.81
N GLU A 82 -17.87 -18.20 0.61
CA GLU A 82 -16.99 -17.99 -0.53
C GLU A 82 -16.83 -16.50 -0.83
N TYR A 83 -15.60 -16.08 -1.08
CA TYR A 83 -15.31 -14.73 -1.54
C TYR A 83 -15.60 -14.61 -3.04
N THR A 84 -16.30 -13.54 -3.43
CA THR A 84 -16.69 -13.27 -4.82
C THR A 84 -16.55 -11.79 -5.17
N GLY A 85 -16.45 -11.48 -6.46
CA GLY A 85 -16.42 -10.12 -6.99
C GLY A 85 -15.09 -9.74 -7.65
N LEU A 86 -15.04 -8.53 -8.19
CA LEU A 86 -13.93 -8.03 -9.00
C LEU A 86 -12.59 -8.07 -8.25
N ASP A 87 -12.58 -7.64 -6.99
CA ASP A 87 -11.37 -7.64 -6.15
C ASP A 87 -10.81 -9.06 -5.99
N VAL A 88 -11.69 -10.04 -5.82
CA VAL A 88 -11.35 -11.46 -5.68
C VAL A 88 -10.78 -12.02 -6.98
N GLU A 89 -11.34 -11.64 -8.13
CA GLU A 89 -10.83 -12.07 -9.43
C GLU A 89 -9.44 -11.45 -9.73
N TYR A 90 -9.17 -10.23 -9.24
CA TYR A 90 -7.82 -9.67 -9.28
C TYR A 90 -6.83 -10.45 -8.39
N CYS A 91 -7.22 -10.89 -7.19
CA CYS A 91 -6.37 -11.77 -6.37
C CYS A 91 -6.01 -13.05 -7.14
N LYS A 92 -7.01 -13.68 -7.78
CA LYS A 92 -6.79 -14.90 -8.59
C LYS A 92 -5.87 -14.64 -9.78
N ALA A 93 -6.06 -13.51 -10.46
CA ALA A 93 -5.22 -13.15 -11.62
C ALA A 93 -3.75 -12.93 -11.20
N ILE A 94 -3.50 -12.28 -10.06
CA ILE A 94 -2.15 -12.09 -9.53
C ILE A 94 -1.54 -13.45 -9.14
N ALA A 95 -2.28 -14.30 -8.42
CA ALA A 95 -1.81 -15.64 -8.05
C ALA A 95 -1.40 -16.45 -9.29
N ALA A 96 -2.25 -16.46 -10.32
CA ALA A 96 -1.93 -17.12 -11.60
C ALA A 96 -0.67 -16.53 -12.26
N ALA A 97 -0.52 -15.20 -12.25
CA ALA A 97 0.63 -14.53 -12.87
C ALA A 97 1.96 -14.85 -12.20
N ILE A 98 1.95 -15.15 -10.89
CA ILE A 98 3.15 -15.53 -10.14
C ILE A 98 3.33 -17.06 -10.06
N GLY A 99 2.48 -17.85 -10.73
CA GLY A 99 2.61 -19.30 -10.84
C GLY A 99 1.95 -20.10 -9.73
N LEU A 100 1.06 -19.47 -8.93
CA LEU A 100 0.25 -20.15 -7.93
C LEU A 100 -1.06 -20.68 -8.54
N ASP A 101 -1.68 -21.68 -7.90
CA ASP A 101 -3.03 -22.11 -8.23
C ASP A 101 -4.08 -21.13 -7.66
N PRO A 102 -4.82 -20.40 -8.50
CA PRO A 102 -5.81 -19.44 -8.03
C PRO A 102 -6.97 -20.04 -7.19
N ALA A 103 -7.15 -21.36 -7.26
CA ALA A 103 -8.21 -22.03 -6.52
C ALA A 103 -7.76 -22.47 -5.12
N ASN A 104 -6.47 -22.76 -4.93
CA ASN A 104 -5.98 -23.41 -3.72
C ASN A 104 -4.90 -22.63 -2.98
N ASP A 105 -4.16 -21.74 -3.67
CA ASP A 105 -2.98 -21.09 -3.10
C ASP A 105 -3.23 -19.61 -2.70
N ILE A 106 -4.48 -19.25 -2.42
CA ILE A 106 -4.86 -17.92 -1.95
C ILE A 106 -5.58 -18.02 -0.61
N THR A 107 -5.09 -17.25 0.37
CA THR A 107 -5.83 -16.95 1.59
C THR A 107 -6.46 -15.57 1.48
N TYR A 108 -7.77 -15.48 1.56
CA TYR A 108 -8.48 -14.20 1.61
C TYR A 108 -8.55 -13.69 3.04
N VAL A 109 -8.08 -12.46 3.26
CA VAL A 109 -8.06 -11.80 4.57
C VAL A 109 -9.01 -10.60 4.53
N TYR A 110 -9.98 -10.58 5.44
CA TYR A 110 -10.83 -9.42 5.58
C TYR A 110 -10.02 -8.18 5.99
N SER A 111 -10.11 -7.14 5.19
CA SER A 111 -9.38 -5.90 5.40
C SER A 111 -10.36 -4.74 5.61
N SER A 112 -10.55 -4.29 6.84
CA SER A 112 -11.41 -3.15 7.16
C SER A 112 -10.88 -1.82 6.63
N GLY A 113 -11.68 -0.77 6.66
CA GLY A 113 -11.26 0.58 6.26
C GLY A 113 -10.12 1.14 7.11
N SER A 114 -10.07 0.80 8.40
CA SER A 114 -9.07 1.26 9.37
C SER A 114 -7.81 0.40 9.38
N GLU A 115 -7.92 -0.91 9.16
CA GLU A 115 -6.83 -1.86 9.38
C GLU A 115 -6.04 -2.20 8.11
N ARG A 116 -6.61 -2.01 6.93
CA ARG A 116 -6.04 -2.50 5.66
C ARG A 116 -4.57 -2.16 5.42
N PHE A 117 -4.13 -0.96 5.79
CA PHE A 117 -2.74 -0.55 5.62
C PHE A 117 -1.83 -1.11 6.71
N ASN A 118 -2.36 -1.34 7.92
CA ASN A 118 -1.62 -2.00 8.99
C ASN A 118 -1.35 -3.47 8.62
N LEU A 119 -2.38 -4.19 8.12
CA LEU A 119 -2.22 -5.56 7.65
C LEU A 119 -1.14 -5.70 6.57
N LEU A 120 -1.07 -4.73 5.65
CA LEU A 120 -0.04 -4.70 4.61
C LEU A 120 1.35 -4.42 5.20
N ARG A 121 1.47 -3.38 6.04
CA ARG A 121 2.71 -2.99 6.70
C ARG A 121 3.27 -4.11 7.59
N ASP A 122 2.39 -4.79 8.31
CA ASP A 122 2.75 -5.83 9.27
C ASP A 122 2.91 -7.21 8.59
N SER A 123 2.84 -7.23 7.24
CA SER A 123 3.00 -8.43 6.39
C SER A 123 1.99 -9.55 6.67
N GLU A 124 0.83 -9.21 7.23
CA GLU A 124 -0.29 -10.13 7.38
C GLU A 124 -0.99 -10.43 6.05
N ILE A 125 -0.92 -9.47 5.12
CA ILE A 125 -1.32 -9.63 3.72
C ILE A 125 -0.16 -9.25 2.79
N ASP A 126 -0.07 -9.92 1.65
CA ASP A 126 0.94 -9.67 0.63
C ASP A 126 0.48 -8.62 -0.38
N VAL A 127 -0.80 -8.63 -0.69
CA VAL A 127 -1.46 -7.69 -1.59
C VAL A 127 -2.78 -7.22 -1.00
N LEU A 128 -3.10 -5.96 -1.25
CA LEU A 128 -4.37 -5.35 -0.85
C LEU A 128 -5.17 -5.00 -2.10
N ILE A 129 -6.26 -5.71 -2.33
CA ILE A 129 -7.16 -5.47 -3.46
C ILE A 129 -8.55 -5.18 -2.93
N ARG A 130 -8.90 -3.89 -2.94
CA ARG A 130 -10.20 -3.43 -2.49
C ARG A 130 -10.46 -2.01 -2.99
N THR A 131 -11.67 -1.49 -2.72
CA THR A 131 -12.05 -0.12 -3.03
C THR A 131 -11.25 0.89 -2.22
N THR A 132 -9.98 1.08 -2.60
CA THR A 132 -9.03 1.99 -1.92
C THR A 132 -8.61 3.07 -2.90
N THR A 133 -8.97 4.31 -2.60
CA THR A 133 -8.58 5.46 -3.42
C THR A 133 -7.07 5.68 -3.32
N TRP A 134 -6.40 5.79 -4.45
CA TRP A 134 -5.01 6.22 -4.52
C TRP A 134 -4.90 7.71 -4.19
N THR A 135 -4.16 8.04 -3.16
CA THR A 135 -3.87 9.42 -2.77
C THR A 135 -2.39 9.55 -2.42
N THR A 136 -1.83 10.74 -2.64
CA THR A 136 -0.42 11.04 -2.33
C THR A 136 -0.05 10.68 -0.88
N SER A 137 -0.93 11.01 0.09
CA SER A 137 -0.66 10.71 1.49
C SER A 137 -0.65 9.20 1.78
N ARG A 138 -1.50 8.41 1.12
CA ARG A 138 -1.49 6.95 1.30
C ARG A 138 -0.27 6.30 0.67
N ASP A 139 0.13 6.81 -0.48
CA ASP A 139 1.29 6.31 -1.22
C ASP A 139 2.60 6.68 -0.51
N ALA A 140 2.72 7.94 -0.05
CA ALA A 140 3.94 8.44 0.56
C ALA A 140 4.11 8.10 2.05
N ASP A 141 2.99 8.10 2.84
CA ASP A 141 3.08 8.10 4.29
C ASP A 141 2.82 6.71 4.91
N LEU A 142 2.20 5.77 4.17
CA LEU A 142 1.73 4.50 4.73
C LEU A 142 2.61 3.30 4.40
N ASN A 143 3.78 3.53 3.80
CA ASN A 143 4.72 2.49 3.38
C ASN A 143 4.03 1.39 2.55
N ALA A 144 3.20 1.82 1.60
CA ALA A 144 2.43 0.96 0.71
C ALA A 144 2.46 1.52 -0.71
N ASP A 145 2.98 0.75 -1.65
CA ASP A 145 3.03 1.13 -3.06
C ASP A 145 1.73 0.77 -3.78
N PHE A 146 1.17 1.73 -4.52
CA PHE A 146 0.04 1.46 -5.40
C PHE A 146 0.53 0.92 -6.75
N ALA A 147 0.29 -0.34 -7.02
CA ALA A 147 0.72 -1.00 -8.25
C ALA A 147 -0.08 -0.56 -9.49
N GLY A 148 -1.35 -0.16 -9.30
CA GLY A 148 -2.19 0.30 -10.40
C GLY A 148 -3.62 0.59 -10.01
N ILE A 149 -4.36 1.22 -10.94
CA ILE A 149 -5.80 1.48 -10.82
C ILE A 149 -6.55 0.35 -11.52
N ASN A 150 -7.40 -0.34 -10.79
CA ASN A 150 -8.20 -1.45 -11.29
C ASN A 150 -9.67 -1.10 -11.56
N PHE A 151 -10.14 0.05 -11.05
CA PHE A 151 -11.51 0.50 -11.24
C PHE A 151 -11.59 2.02 -11.20
N TYR A 152 -12.38 2.60 -12.11
CA TYR A 152 -12.70 4.02 -12.09
C TYR A 152 -13.99 4.23 -11.29
N ASP A 153 -13.88 4.96 -10.19
CA ASP A 153 -14.99 5.28 -9.31
C ASP A 153 -15.25 6.79 -9.29
N GLY A 154 -16.44 7.17 -8.86
CA GLY A 154 -16.87 8.56 -8.77
C GLY A 154 -17.92 8.75 -7.68
N GLN A 155 -18.11 10.00 -7.30
CA GLN A 155 -19.15 10.38 -6.37
C GLN A 155 -20.48 10.61 -7.09
N ALA A 156 -21.57 10.17 -6.47
CA ALA A 156 -22.93 10.44 -6.90
C ALA A 156 -23.76 10.92 -5.71
N ILE A 157 -24.80 11.68 -6.01
CA ILE A 157 -25.74 12.15 -4.98
C ILE A 157 -26.97 11.26 -5.06
N LEU A 158 -27.29 10.63 -3.94
CA LEU A 158 -28.53 9.88 -3.79
C LEU A 158 -29.64 10.85 -3.41
N VAL A 159 -30.70 10.89 -4.19
CA VAL A 159 -31.87 11.73 -3.94
C VAL A 159 -33.13 10.87 -3.78
N ASN A 160 -34.12 11.40 -3.05
CA ASN A 160 -35.44 10.76 -2.99
C ASN A 160 -36.09 10.84 -4.38
N GLY A 161 -36.49 9.69 -4.94
CA GLY A 161 -37.09 9.60 -6.27
C GLY A 161 -38.37 10.43 -6.47
N GLU A 162 -39.11 10.70 -5.39
CA GLU A 162 -40.31 11.56 -5.41
C GLU A 162 -39.95 13.05 -5.63
N LYS A 163 -38.70 13.44 -5.39
CA LYS A 163 -38.16 14.80 -5.58
C LYS A 163 -37.43 14.99 -6.90
N ILE A 164 -37.51 14.04 -7.81
CA ILE A 164 -36.96 14.16 -9.16
C ILE A 164 -37.97 14.93 -10.01
N ALA A 165 -37.49 15.92 -10.75
CA ALA A 165 -38.33 16.68 -11.70
C ALA A 165 -38.97 15.74 -12.72
N ASN A 166 -40.11 16.14 -13.32
CA ASN A 166 -40.87 15.31 -14.26
C ASN A 166 -40.09 14.88 -15.51
N ASP A 167 -38.96 15.52 -15.79
CA ASP A 167 -38.03 15.15 -16.89
C ASP A 167 -36.93 14.15 -16.42
N GLY A 168 -36.99 13.68 -15.19
CA GLY A 168 -36.01 12.79 -14.61
C GLY A 168 -34.72 13.48 -14.15
N THR A 169 -34.63 14.80 -14.21
CA THR A 169 -33.45 15.56 -13.79
C THR A 169 -33.60 16.03 -12.35
N PRO A 170 -32.69 15.66 -11.43
CA PRO A 170 -32.73 16.18 -10.06
C PRO A 170 -32.52 17.69 -10.05
N SER A 171 -33.40 18.43 -9.42
CA SER A 171 -33.22 19.86 -9.21
C SER A 171 -32.40 20.10 -7.94
N VAL A 172 -31.41 21.00 -8.02
CA VAL A 172 -30.60 21.43 -6.85
C VAL A 172 -31.48 22.02 -5.74
N TYR A 173 -32.63 22.60 -6.11
CA TYR A 173 -33.58 23.18 -5.17
C TYR A 173 -34.41 22.12 -4.43
N ASP A 174 -34.56 20.92 -4.99
CA ASP A 174 -35.30 19.82 -4.37
C ASP A 174 -34.47 19.12 -3.28
N MET A 175 -33.17 19.37 -3.22
CA MET A 175 -32.24 18.79 -2.23
C MET A 175 -32.10 19.63 -0.96
N GLY A 176 -32.63 20.84 -0.92
CA GLY A 176 -32.48 21.85 0.15
C GLY A 176 -33.51 21.77 1.27
N GLY A 177 -34.16 20.66 1.52
CA GLY A 177 -35.24 20.56 2.48
C GLY A 177 -35.16 19.31 3.38
N ALA A 178 -34.00 19.06 4.01
CA ALA A 178 -33.90 18.08 5.09
C ALA A 178 -33.46 18.75 6.38
#